data_545f243e5390a7346714cab0b0924c74
#
_entry.id   545f243e5390a7346714cab0b0924c74
#
_cell.length_a   1.000
_cell.length_b   1.000
_cell.length_c   1.000
_cell.angle_alpha   90.00
_cell.angle_beta   90.00
_cell.angle_gamma   90.00
#
_symmetry.space_group_name_H-M   'P 1'
#
loop_
_entity.id
_entity.type
_entity.pdbx_description
1 polymer ?
#
loop_
_entity_poly.entity_id
_entity_poly.type
_entity_poly.pdbx_seq_one_letter_code
_entity_poly.pdbx_strand_id
1 'polypeptide(L)'
;FVYLLAAYAGKYDENGIFHRFKTGRGNAAILFLLSAAAGMAIQFLMKDLGSFLPSLQNTCEYYFSVPYHYNTITVLTAAIGLFYLFRSLQIREGKAADLLRQLGGLCFGIYLLHEHIDIRGSWYGWLKALVNPAGNTGVLPFLTEWIFCLLVVCIAGLLTDLIRDKVFHLIGGRLDKTAP
;
A
#
# COMPACT_ATOMS: atom_id res chain seq x y z
N PHE A 1 4.53 -12.02 -4.30
CA PHE A 1 3.78 -13.05 -3.56
C PHE A 1 2.35 -12.60 -3.26
N VAL A 2 2.13 -11.40 -2.70
CA VAL A 2 0.78 -10.88 -2.38
C VAL A 2 -0.11 -10.79 -3.62
N TYR A 3 0.42 -10.39 -4.77
CA TYR A 3 -0.31 -10.36 -6.04
C TYR A 3 -0.78 -11.75 -6.50
N LEU A 4 0.06 -12.77 -6.35
CA LEU A 4 -0.31 -14.14 -6.70
C LEU A 4 -1.40 -14.67 -5.77
N LEU A 5 -1.33 -14.36 -4.48
CA LEU A 5 -2.36 -14.71 -3.51
C LEU A 5 -3.68 -13.99 -3.80
N ALA A 6 -3.65 -12.70 -4.13
CA ALA A 6 -4.83 -11.92 -4.49
C ALA A 6 -5.47 -12.43 -5.79
N ALA A 7 -4.66 -12.74 -6.81
CA ALA A 7 -5.12 -13.30 -8.06
C ALA A 7 -5.72 -14.70 -7.88
N TYR A 8 -5.08 -15.54 -7.06
CA TYR A 8 -5.58 -16.86 -6.70
C TYR A 8 -6.92 -16.77 -5.94
N ALA A 9 -6.99 -15.90 -4.93
CA ALA A 9 -8.21 -15.66 -4.18
C ALA A 9 -9.33 -15.12 -5.07
N GLY A 10 -9.01 -14.23 -6.02
CA GLY A 10 -9.99 -13.69 -6.98
C GLY A 10 -10.53 -14.75 -7.93
N LYS A 11 -9.68 -15.68 -8.39
CA LYS A 11 -10.05 -16.69 -9.38
C LYS A 11 -10.72 -17.95 -8.79
N TYR A 12 -10.33 -18.36 -7.58
CA TYR A 12 -10.71 -19.65 -7.00
C TYR A 12 -11.49 -19.54 -5.69
N ASP A 13 -12.02 -18.35 -5.38
CA ASP A 13 -12.67 -18.09 -4.09
C ASP A 13 -13.92 -18.93 -3.83
N GLU A 14 -14.64 -19.32 -4.90
CA GLU A 14 -15.86 -20.12 -4.76
C GLU A 14 -15.56 -21.59 -4.34
N ASN A 15 -14.41 -22.14 -4.69
CA ASN A 15 -14.02 -23.53 -4.43
C ASN A 15 -12.61 -23.69 -3.85
N GLY A 16 -11.93 -22.61 -3.50
CA GLY A 16 -10.53 -22.61 -3.07
C GLY A 16 -10.35 -22.78 -1.56
N ILE A 17 -9.08 -22.87 -1.16
CA ILE A 17 -8.67 -22.96 0.25
C ILE A 17 -9.26 -21.83 1.09
N PHE A 18 -9.42 -20.66 0.50
CA PHE A 18 -9.96 -19.46 1.16
C PHE A 18 -11.49 -19.46 1.32
N HIS A 19 -12.23 -20.32 0.61
CA HIS A 19 -13.68 -20.49 0.83
C HIS A 19 -14.01 -21.00 2.24
N ARG A 20 -13.12 -21.81 2.82
CA ARG A 20 -13.25 -22.27 4.22
C ARG A 20 -13.09 -21.14 5.23
N PHE A 21 -12.36 -20.09 4.87
CA PHE A 21 -12.26 -18.86 5.65
C PHE A 21 -13.34 -17.89 5.17
N LYS A 22 -14.63 -18.18 5.38
CA LYS A 22 -15.69 -17.16 5.29
C LYS A 22 -15.38 -16.07 6.33
N THR A 23 -14.40 -15.23 5.99
CA THR A 23 -13.96 -14.15 6.84
C THR A 23 -15.00 -13.06 6.73
N GLY A 24 -15.96 -13.06 7.64
CA GLY A 24 -16.90 -11.94 7.75
C GLY A 24 -16.12 -10.63 7.93
N ARG A 25 -16.75 -9.50 7.57
CA ARG A 25 -16.14 -8.16 7.67
C ARG A 25 -15.45 -7.92 9.02
N GLY A 26 -16.06 -8.38 10.12
CA GLY A 26 -15.50 -8.27 11.47
C GLY A 26 -14.19 -9.04 11.63
N ASN A 27 -14.15 -10.29 11.18
CA ASN A 27 -12.94 -11.11 11.29
C ASN A 27 -11.80 -10.58 10.42
N ALA A 28 -12.10 -10.03 9.24
CA ALA A 28 -11.12 -9.40 8.38
C ALA A 28 -10.52 -8.13 9.03
N ALA A 29 -11.36 -7.30 9.64
CA ALA A 29 -10.91 -6.14 10.40
C ALA A 29 -10.08 -6.54 11.62
N ILE A 30 -10.50 -7.56 12.36
CA ILE A 30 -9.76 -8.09 13.51
C ILE A 30 -8.39 -8.62 13.06
N LEU A 31 -8.32 -9.39 11.98
CA LEU A 31 -7.06 -9.89 11.44
C LEU A 31 -6.10 -8.76 11.08
N PHE A 32 -6.59 -7.72 10.41
CA PHE A 32 -5.80 -6.53 10.08
C PHE A 32 -5.28 -5.83 11.33
N LEU A 33 -6.17 -5.52 12.29
CA LEU A 33 -5.83 -4.81 13.52
C LEU A 33 -4.87 -5.61 14.41
N LEU A 34 -5.10 -6.91 14.56
CA LEU A 34 -4.19 -7.77 15.34
C LEU A 34 -2.82 -7.87 14.71
N SER A 35 -2.74 -7.97 13.37
CA SER A 35 -1.44 -8.01 12.67
C SER A 35 -0.68 -6.70 12.82
N ALA A 36 -1.37 -5.55 12.72
CA ALA A 36 -0.78 -4.23 12.94
C ALA A 36 -0.33 -4.07 14.40
N ALA A 37 -1.17 -4.47 15.37
CA ALA A 37 -0.83 -4.43 16.79
C ALA A 37 0.36 -5.35 17.12
N ALA A 38 0.43 -6.54 16.52
CA ALA A 38 1.57 -7.43 16.68
C ALA A 38 2.87 -6.80 16.15
N GLY A 39 2.82 -6.15 14.99
CA GLY A 39 3.97 -5.40 14.46
C GLY A 39 4.43 -4.30 15.42
N MET A 40 3.51 -3.50 15.95
CA MET A 40 3.82 -2.48 16.95
C MET A 40 4.38 -3.07 18.25
N ALA A 41 3.77 -4.15 18.74
CA ALA A 41 4.24 -4.81 19.97
C ALA A 41 5.68 -5.33 19.82
N ILE A 42 6.02 -5.92 18.66
CA ILE A 42 7.39 -6.35 18.37
C ILE A 42 8.35 -5.16 18.39
N GLN A 43 7.97 -4.02 17.83
CA GLN A 43 8.80 -2.81 17.87
C GLN A 43 9.06 -2.33 19.29
N PHE A 44 8.03 -2.22 20.11
CA PHE A 44 8.19 -1.81 21.52
C PHE A 44 9.08 -2.79 22.29
N LEU A 45 8.85 -4.09 22.10
CA LEU A 45 9.68 -5.13 22.73
C LEU A 45 11.15 -5.03 22.31
N MET A 46 11.42 -4.80 21.01
CA MET A 46 12.82 -4.66 20.53
C MET A 46 13.46 -3.39 21.08
N LYS A 47 12.73 -2.30 21.14
CA LYS A 47 13.22 -1.05 21.71
C LYS A 47 13.59 -1.21 23.21
N ASP A 48 12.66 -1.77 23.99
CA ASP A 48 12.88 -1.97 25.42
C ASP A 48 14.03 -2.96 25.67
N LEU A 49 14.05 -4.08 24.94
CA LEU A 49 15.13 -5.08 25.04
C LEU A 49 16.51 -4.50 24.72
N GLY A 50 16.61 -3.66 23.69
CA GLY A 50 17.85 -2.97 23.34
C GLY A 50 18.32 -2.00 24.42
N SER A 51 17.39 -1.37 25.15
CA SER A 51 17.72 -0.49 26.28
C SER A 51 18.19 -1.25 27.51
N PHE A 52 17.63 -2.45 27.77
CA PHE A 52 18.01 -3.31 28.90
C PHE A 52 19.29 -4.11 28.68
N LEU A 53 19.58 -4.49 27.43
CA LEU A 53 20.71 -5.33 27.07
C LEU A 53 21.59 -4.65 26.00
N PRO A 54 22.54 -3.78 26.41
CA PRO A 54 23.39 -3.06 25.47
C PRO A 54 24.17 -3.95 24.51
N SER A 55 24.48 -5.19 24.92
CA SER A 55 25.16 -6.19 24.07
C SER A 55 24.31 -6.64 22.86
N LEU A 56 22.99 -6.47 22.92
CA LEU A 56 22.05 -6.82 21.85
C LEU A 56 21.51 -5.60 21.10
N GLN A 57 21.97 -4.40 21.41
CA GLN A 57 21.43 -3.16 20.84
C GLN A 57 21.40 -3.18 19.31
N ASN A 58 22.51 -3.51 18.64
CA ASN A 58 22.56 -3.57 17.18
C ASN A 58 21.56 -4.58 16.59
N THR A 59 21.39 -5.72 17.27
CA THR A 59 20.43 -6.75 16.87
C THR A 59 18.99 -6.23 17.04
N CYS A 60 18.70 -5.58 18.15
CA CYS A 60 17.39 -5.01 18.43
C CYS A 60 17.06 -3.86 17.46
N GLU A 61 18.00 -3.00 17.12
CA GLU A 61 17.83 -1.94 16.11
C GLU A 61 17.50 -2.52 14.73
N TYR A 62 18.17 -3.59 14.32
CA TYR A 62 17.86 -4.29 13.09
C TYR A 62 16.42 -4.84 13.11
N TYR A 63 16.05 -5.59 14.15
CA TYR A 63 14.72 -6.19 14.27
C TYR A 63 13.60 -5.18 14.57
N PHE A 64 13.91 -3.96 14.99
CA PHE A 64 12.95 -2.89 15.18
C PHE A 64 12.18 -2.53 13.90
N SER A 65 12.85 -2.53 12.75
CA SER A 65 12.23 -2.22 11.45
C SER A 65 11.58 -3.42 10.76
N VAL A 66 12.03 -4.64 11.09
CA VAL A 66 11.62 -5.88 10.40
C VAL A 66 10.12 -6.12 10.36
N PRO A 67 9.31 -5.87 11.42
CA PRO A 67 7.86 -6.14 11.39
C PRO A 67 7.08 -5.42 10.30
N TYR A 68 7.64 -4.36 9.73
CA TYR A 68 7.01 -3.57 8.65
C TYR A 68 7.62 -3.84 7.27
N HIS A 69 8.58 -4.75 7.17
CA HIS A 69 9.08 -5.15 5.87
C HIS A 69 8.03 -5.98 5.12
N TYR A 70 7.89 -5.75 3.82
CA TYR A 70 6.88 -6.41 2.96
C TYR A 70 6.96 -7.93 2.91
N ASN A 71 8.08 -8.51 3.33
CA ASN A 71 8.33 -9.96 3.37
C ASN A 71 8.05 -10.59 4.74
N THR A 72 7.51 -9.84 5.70
CA THR A 72 7.21 -10.35 7.03
C THR A 72 5.78 -10.87 7.14
N ILE A 73 5.58 -11.81 8.05
CA ILE A 73 4.27 -12.41 8.30
C ILE A 73 3.25 -11.39 8.80
N THR A 74 3.68 -10.39 9.56
CA THR A 74 2.82 -9.31 10.07
C THR A 74 2.23 -8.48 8.94
N VAL A 75 3.05 -8.07 7.97
CA VAL A 75 2.60 -7.32 6.80
C VAL A 75 1.75 -8.19 5.87
N LEU A 76 2.13 -9.45 5.66
CA LEU A 76 1.37 -10.38 4.84
C LEU A 76 -0.03 -10.62 5.42
N THR A 77 -0.15 -10.90 6.71
CA THR A 77 -1.44 -11.14 7.36
C THR A 77 -2.29 -9.87 7.44
N ALA A 78 -1.66 -8.70 7.65
CA ALA A 78 -2.35 -7.41 7.57
C ALA A 78 -2.90 -7.15 6.15
N ALA A 79 -2.11 -7.41 5.11
CA ALA A 79 -2.54 -7.26 3.72
C ALA A 79 -3.70 -8.20 3.36
N ILE A 80 -3.67 -9.45 3.82
CA ILE A 80 -4.77 -10.41 3.66
C ILE A 80 -6.03 -9.90 4.38
N GLY A 81 -5.91 -9.46 5.63
CA GLY A 81 -7.02 -8.89 6.38
C GLY A 81 -7.64 -7.69 5.67
N LEU A 82 -6.82 -6.76 5.20
CA LEU A 82 -7.26 -5.58 4.48
C LEU A 82 -7.94 -5.93 3.15
N PHE A 83 -7.39 -6.90 2.39
CA PHE A 83 -7.97 -7.38 1.14
C PHE A 83 -9.39 -7.92 1.36
N TYR A 84 -9.59 -8.81 2.35
CA TYR A 84 -10.92 -9.35 2.66
C TYR A 84 -11.87 -8.29 3.24
N LEU A 85 -11.35 -7.33 3.99
CA LEU A 85 -12.13 -6.20 4.49
C LEU A 85 -12.71 -5.40 3.30
N PHE A 86 -11.86 -4.97 2.37
CA PHE A 86 -12.31 -4.22 1.18
C PHE A 86 -13.23 -5.05 0.29
N ARG A 87 -12.93 -6.33 0.08
CA ARG A 87 -13.78 -7.23 -0.70
C ARG A 87 -15.18 -7.39 -0.07
N SER A 88 -15.29 -7.32 1.25
CA SER A 88 -16.56 -7.41 1.96
C SER A 88 -17.39 -6.13 1.90
N LEU A 89 -16.83 -5.02 1.40
CA LEU A 89 -17.54 -3.76 1.26
C LEU A 89 -18.50 -3.84 0.06
N GLN A 90 -19.79 -3.75 0.36
CA GLN A 90 -20.81 -3.57 -0.68
C GLN A 90 -20.93 -2.07 -0.99
N ILE A 91 -20.31 -1.65 -2.08
CA ILE A 91 -20.43 -0.26 -2.54
C ILE A 91 -21.71 -0.17 -3.37
N ARG A 92 -22.62 0.69 -2.94
CA ARG A 92 -23.87 0.94 -3.65
C ARG A 92 -23.55 1.51 -5.03
N GLU A 93 -24.25 1.01 -6.06
CA GLU A 93 -24.09 1.52 -7.43
C GLU A 93 -24.39 3.01 -7.49
N GLY A 94 -23.61 3.76 -8.26
CA GLY A 94 -23.73 5.19 -8.43
C GLY A 94 -22.42 5.86 -8.84
N LYS A 95 -22.46 7.17 -9.06
CA LYS A 95 -21.29 7.97 -9.51
C LYS A 95 -20.04 7.77 -8.68
N ALA A 96 -20.18 7.58 -7.36
CA ALA A 96 -19.05 7.32 -6.48
C ALA A 96 -18.42 5.94 -6.72
N ALA A 97 -19.23 4.92 -6.98
CA ALA A 97 -18.73 3.58 -7.32
C ALA A 97 -18.00 3.59 -8.66
N ASP A 98 -18.51 4.30 -9.65
CA ASP A 98 -17.88 4.43 -10.96
C ASP A 98 -16.55 5.18 -10.87
N LEU A 99 -16.50 6.26 -10.08
CA LEU A 99 -15.27 6.98 -9.80
C LEU A 99 -14.22 6.07 -9.12
N LEU A 100 -14.62 5.30 -8.10
CA LEU A 100 -13.73 4.36 -7.42
C LEU A 100 -13.21 3.27 -8.36
N ARG A 101 -14.04 2.75 -9.26
CA ARG A 101 -13.60 1.77 -10.28
C ARG A 101 -12.56 2.39 -11.23
N GLN A 102 -12.80 3.62 -11.70
CA GLN A 102 -11.86 4.34 -12.56
C GLN A 102 -10.55 4.62 -11.85
N LEU A 103 -10.60 5.15 -10.62
CA LEU A 103 -9.40 5.39 -9.82
C LEU A 103 -8.64 4.09 -9.52
N GLY A 104 -9.35 3.00 -9.22
CA GLY A 104 -8.75 1.69 -9.00
C GLY A 104 -7.98 1.18 -10.24
N GLY A 105 -8.49 1.42 -11.44
CA GLY A 105 -7.81 1.09 -12.68
C GLY A 105 -6.52 1.88 -12.90
N LEU A 106 -6.41 3.07 -12.31
CA LEU A 106 -5.25 3.96 -12.45
C LEU A 106 -4.22 3.84 -11.32
N CYS A 107 -4.47 2.99 -10.31
CA CYS A 107 -3.57 2.83 -9.16
C CYS A 107 -2.19 2.27 -9.51
N PHE A 108 -2.06 1.59 -10.66
CA PHE A 108 -0.78 1.04 -11.12
C PHE A 108 0.27 2.13 -11.38
N GLY A 109 -0.14 3.30 -11.91
CA GLY A 109 0.74 4.44 -12.09
C GLY A 109 1.29 4.98 -10.77
N ILE A 110 0.50 4.97 -9.70
CA ILE A 110 0.96 5.36 -8.36
C ILE A 110 2.09 4.43 -7.91
N TYR A 111 1.89 3.11 -8.04
CA TYR A 111 2.89 2.12 -7.70
C TYR A 111 4.18 2.31 -8.50
N LEU A 112 4.08 2.44 -9.82
CA LEU A 112 5.24 2.62 -10.69
C LEU A 112 6.03 3.90 -10.36
N LEU A 113 5.33 4.98 -10.04
CA LEU A 113 5.98 6.25 -9.75
C LEU A 113 6.75 6.22 -8.44
N HIS A 114 6.13 5.76 -7.35
CA HIS A 114 6.77 5.81 -6.04
C HIS A 114 7.85 4.74 -5.83
N GLU A 115 7.76 3.62 -6.55
CA GLU A 115 8.77 2.54 -6.54
C GLU A 115 9.82 2.68 -7.64
N HIS A 116 9.74 3.74 -8.47
CA HIS A 116 10.72 3.95 -9.53
C HIS A 116 12.13 4.11 -8.94
N ILE A 117 13.10 3.37 -9.49
CA ILE A 117 14.43 3.22 -8.93
C ILE A 117 15.18 4.54 -8.73
N ASP A 118 14.98 5.49 -9.65
CA ASP A 118 15.63 6.80 -9.62
C ASP A 118 14.92 7.81 -8.70
N ILE A 119 13.65 7.58 -8.40
CA ILE A 119 12.81 8.54 -7.67
C ILE A 119 12.58 8.08 -6.23
N ARG A 120 12.47 6.77 -5.99
CA ARG A 120 12.12 6.16 -4.71
C ARG A 120 12.91 6.69 -3.51
N GLY A 121 14.22 6.92 -3.68
CA GLY A 121 15.08 7.42 -2.61
C GLY A 121 15.00 8.92 -2.35
N SER A 122 14.48 9.71 -3.29
CA SER A 122 14.62 11.16 -3.29
C SER A 122 13.30 11.92 -3.18
N TRP A 123 12.19 11.36 -3.69
CA TRP A 123 10.92 12.07 -3.80
C TRP A 123 10.38 12.56 -2.46
N TYR A 124 10.51 11.77 -1.42
CA TYR A 124 10.04 12.16 -0.08
C TYR A 124 10.83 13.36 0.46
N GLY A 125 12.15 13.35 0.30
CA GLY A 125 13.00 14.47 0.71
C GLY A 125 12.66 15.77 -0.03
N TRP A 126 12.40 15.69 -1.33
CA TRP A 126 11.99 16.86 -2.13
C TRP A 126 10.65 17.43 -1.68
N LEU A 127 9.65 16.57 -1.48
CA LEU A 127 8.32 16.99 -1.04
C LEU A 127 8.32 17.51 0.40
N LYS A 128 9.09 16.88 1.28
CA LYS A 128 9.28 17.33 2.65
C LYS A 128 9.88 18.74 2.71
N ALA A 129 10.89 19.00 1.90
CA ALA A 129 11.53 20.33 1.83
C ALA A 129 10.55 21.42 1.38
N LEU A 130 9.54 21.10 0.56
CA LEU A 130 8.50 22.03 0.15
C LEU A 130 7.50 22.36 1.27
N VAL A 131 7.13 21.36 2.09
CA VAL A 131 6.09 21.52 3.12
C VAL A 131 6.67 22.01 4.45
N ASN A 132 7.87 21.56 4.78
CA ASN A 132 8.53 21.88 6.05
C ASN A 132 10.00 22.28 5.81
N PRO A 133 10.23 23.41 5.11
CA PRO A 133 11.59 23.89 4.83
C PRO A 133 12.37 24.22 6.11
N ALA A 134 11.68 24.58 7.19
CA ALA A 134 12.30 24.90 8.48
C ALA A 134 12.70 23.64 9.28
N GLY A 135 12.33 22.43 8.83
CA GLY A 135 12.65 21.19 9.54
C GLY A 135 11.99 21.05 10.91
N ASN A 136 10.84 21.68 11.10
CA ASN A 136 10.10 21.61 12.37
C ASN A 136 9.78 20.15 12.73
N THR A 137 10.02 19.79 14.01
CA THR A 137 9.74 18.47 14.55
C THR A 137 8.46 18.48 15.38
N GLY A 138 7.71 17.39 15.33
CA GLY A 138 6.48 17.23 16.10
C GLY A 138 5.44 16.39 15.33
N VAL A 139 4.37 16.03 16.02
CA VAL A 139 3.31 15.20 15.45
C VAL A 139 2.58 15.90 14.30
N LEU A 140 2.23 17.17 14.49
CA LEU A 140 1.47 17.93 13.49
C LEU A 140 2.28 18.20 12.21
N PRO A 141 3.52 18.71 12.25
CA PRO A 141 4.38 18.80 11.07
C PRO A 141 4.55 17.46 10.36
N PHE A 142 4.81 16.38 11.11
CA PHE A 142 4.94 15.03 10.54
C PHE A 142 3.68 14.58 9.79
N LEU A 143 2.50 14.73 10.37
CA LEU A 143 1.24 14.38 9.71
C LEU A 143 0.99 15.21 8.47
N THR A 144 1.29 16.51 8.52
CA THR A 144 1.14 17.42 7.38
C THR A 144 2.07 17.02 6.22
N GLU A 145 3.34 16.76 6.52
CA GLU A 145 4.31 16.25 5.54
C GLU A 145 3.83 14.95 4.90
N TRP A 146 3.41 14.00 5.74
CA TRP A 146 3.00 12.68 5.30
C TRP A 146 1.76 12.72 4.40
N ILE A 147 0.72 13.44 4.81
CA ILE A 147 -0.52 13.60 4.03
C ILE A 147 -0.23 14.30 2.69
N PHE A 148 0.56 15.37 2.71
CA PHE A 148 0.92 16.09 1.51
C PHE A 148 1.70 15.20 0.52
N CYS A 149 2.73 14.51 1.00
CA CYS A 149 3.51 13.60 0.18
C CYS A 149 2.65 12.50 -0.43
N LEU A 150 1.75 11.90 0.37
CA LEU A 150 0.80 10.90 -0.09
C LEU A 150 -0.08 11.44 -1.22
N LEU A 151 -0.69 12.61 -1.02
CA LEU A 151 -1.58 13.23 -2.02
C LEU A 151 -0.84 13.55 -3.33
N VAL A 152 0.36 14.14 -3.24
CA VAL A 152 1.15 14.47 -4.43
C VAL A 152 1.53 13.22 -5.23
N VAL A 153 1.98 12.17 -4.56
CA VAL A 153 2.34 10.91 -5.24
C VAL A 153 1.11 10.24 -5.85
N CYS A 154 -0.02 10.24 -5.13
CA CYS A 154 -1.28 9.71 -5.68
C CYS A 154 -1.71 10.48 -6.93
N ILE A 155 -1.75 11.81 -6.87
CA ILE A 155 -2.16 12.65 -8.01
C ILE A 155 -1.20 12.46 -9.19
N ALA A 156 0.12 12.54 -8.96
CA ALA A 156 1.11 12.35 -10.00
C ALA A 156 1.04 10.97 -10.65
N GLY A 157 0.86 9.91 -9.85
CA GLY A 157 0.71 8.54 -10.35
C GLY A 157 -0.58 8.35 -11.16
N LEU A 158 -1.71 8.91 -10.70
CA LEU A 158 -2.97 8.90 -11.46
C LEU A 158 -2.84 9.63 -12.78
N LEU A 159 -2.19 10.79 -12.80
CA LEU A 159 -1.96 11.55 -14.04
C LEU A 159 -1.05 10.78 -15.02
N THR A 160 -0.01 10.14 -14.52
CA THR A 160 0.88 9.29 -15.32
C THR A 160 0.11 8.16 -15.98
N ASP A 161 -0.77 7.49 -15.24
CA ASP A 161 -1.59 6.40 -15.75
C ASP A 161 -2.64 6.88 -16.76
N LEU A 162 -3.26 8.03 -16.54
CA LEU A 162 -4.17 8.66 -17.50
C LEU A 162 -3.48 8.99 -18.82
N ILE A 163 -2.25 9.52 -18.77
CA ILE A 163 -1.45 9.81 -19.96
C ILE A 163 -1.12 8.51 -20.69
N ARG A 164 -0.66 7.50 -19.96
CA ARG A 164 -0.38 6.17 -20.48
C ARG A 164 -1.58 5.59 -21.22
N ASP A 165 -2.75 5.59 -20.59
CA ASP A 165 -3.97 5.04 -21.16
C ASP A 165 -4.34 5.75 -22.47
N LYS A 166 -4.31 7.08 -22.50
CA LYS A 166 -4.53 7.85 -23.73
C LYS A 166 -3.53 7.52 -24.83
N VAL A 167 -2.24 7.39 -24.49
CA VAL A 167 -1.20 7.05 -25.45
C VAL A 167 -1.44 5.66 -26.05
N PHE A 168 -1.77 4.67 -25.22
CA PHE A 168 -2.07 3.31 -25.71
C PHE A 168 -3.33 3.26 -26.58
N HIS A 169 -4.38 4.01 -26.23
CA HIS A 169 -5.57 4.14 -27.08
C HIS A 169 -5.27 4.76 -28.44
N LEU A 170 -4.40 5.79 -28.48
CA LEU A 170 -4.00 6.44 -29.73
C LEU A 170 -3.16 5.49 -30.62
N ILE A 171 -2.28 4.70 -30.02
CA ILE A 171 -1.44 3.73 -30.75
C ILE A 171 -2.28 2.52 -31.20
N GLY A 172 -3.08 1.95 -30.30
CA GLY A 172 -3.94 0.79 -30.58
C GLY A 172 -4.99 1.09 -31.65
N GLY A 173 -5.65 2.25 -31.59
CA GLY A 173 -6.60 2.64 -32.62
C GLY A 173 -5.98 2.96 -34.00
N ARG A 174 -4.66 3.12 -34.07
CA ARG A 174 -3.92 3.17 -35.36
C ARG A 174 -3.61 1.78 -35.90
N LEU A 175 -3.32 0.81 -35.02
CA LEU A 175 -3.00 -0.56 -35.42
C LEU A 175 -4.25 -1.31 -35.95
N ASP A 176 -5.41 -1.10 -35.37
CA ASP A 176 -6.67 -1.66 -35.86
C ASP A 176 -7.10 -1.14 -37.22
N LYS A 177 -6.71 0.08 -37.58
CA LYS A 177 -6.99 0.67 -38.92
C LYS A 177 -6.03 0.23 -40.03
N THR A 178 -4.94 -0.45 -39.67
CA THR A 178 -3.91 -0.91 -40.59
C THR A 178 -3.89 -2.44 -40.75
N ALA A 179 -4.75 -3.16 -40.05
CA ALA A 179 -4.98 -4.57 -40.27
C ALA A 179 -5.84 -4.77 -41.52
N PRO A 180 -5.39 -5.56 -42.52
CA PRO A 180 -6.10 -5.81 -43.79
C PRO A 180 -7.39 -6.63 -43.58
#